data_3528ddd48041888a08ac8e433c796310
#
_entry.id   3528ddd48041888a08ac8e433c796310
#
_cell.length_a   1.000
_cell.length_b   1.000
_cell.length_c   1.000
_cell.angle_alpha   90.00
_cell.angle_beta   90.00
_cell.angle_gamma   90.00
#
_symmetry.space_group_name_H-M   'P 1'
#
loop_
_entity.id
_entity.type
_entity.pdbx_description
1 polymer ?
#
loop_
_entity_poly.entity_id
_entity_poly.type
_entity_poly.pdbx_seq_one_letter_code
_entity_poly.pdbx_strand_id
1 'polypeptide(L)'
;MLEQEYYESSRRKYLMIGAGAALTLIAAYAFTTLGMKDAAMFQTVDAVMRYLDGTLDVGADAAMNKIILLLRLPRVVLAMIAGAGLAVAGALMQSVTRNALVSPFTLGISAAAALGASLSIVLGAGTALDSNLGIISAAFLLSCTCGVIVYGIAQRAGLSPTSIVLVGIALNYFFSALTATLEFFAQEHKLAAVIQWTFGSLHRASWEYVGIGGIIVTAGLFVALFYALPLNVMAVSDDETARSLGVNPARMRTIAGIVAVFMTATIISFTGVIGFVGLIAPHMARFLIGTDARFYLPFTAVIGAALLLVSDTVGKLILYPVTIPVGIVISFFGVPLFIHLILRNRRGL
;
A
#
# COMPACT_ATOMS: atom_id res chain seq x y z
N MET A 1 -23.58 2.62 -33.05
CA MET A 1 -23.94 1.64 -32.00
C MET A 1 -22.74 1.30 -31.14
N LEU A 2 -21.67 0.66 -31.60
CA LEU A 2 -20.46 0.32 -30.83
C LEU A 2 -19.77 1.53 -30.17
N GLU A 3 -19.72 2.65 -30.85
CA GLU A 3 -19.10 3.87 -30.35
C GLU A 3 -19.91 4.47 -29.18
N GLN A 4 -21.21 4.49 -29.27
CA GLN A 4 -22.10 4.96 -28.20
C GLN A 4 -22.01 4.06 -26.96
N GLU A 5 -22.03 2.73 -27.13
CA GLU A 5 -21.85 1.78 -26.02
C GLU A 5 -20.48 1.93 -25.34
N TYR A 6 -19.41 2.21 -26.11
CA TYR A 6 -18.09 2.48 -25.56
C TYR A 6 -18.08 3.76 -24.71
N TYR A 7 -18.69 4.85 -25.22
CA TYR A 7 -18.76 6.12 -24.48
C TYR A 7 -19.59 5.99 -23.20
N GLU A 8 -20.72 5.32 -23.25
CA GLU A 8 -21.58 5.06 -22.08
C GLU A 8 -20.85 4.20 -21.03
N SER A 9 -20.19 3.13 -21.46
CA SER A 9 -19.37 2.28 -20.59
C SER A 9 -18.24 3.08 -19.94
N SER A 10 -17.51 3.87 -20.70
CA SER A 10 -16.42 4.70 -20.19
C SER A 10 -16.91 5.76 -19.22
N ARG A 11 -18.02 6.44 -19.54
CA ARG A 11 -18.66 7.42 -18.65
C ARG A 11 -19.06 6.79 -17.31
N ARG A 12 -19.67 5.60 -17.33
CA ARG A 12 -20.03 4.85 -16.12
C ARG A 12 -18.80 4.55 -15.27
N LYS A 13 -17.68 4.14 -15.88
CA LYS A 13 -16.42 3.86 -15.18
C LYS A 13 -15.85 5.10 -14.51
N TYR A 14 -15.81 6.24 -15.20
CA TYR A 14 -15.38 7.51 -14.60
C TYR A 14 -16.28 7.94 -13.44
N LEU A 15 -17.60 7.77 -13.56
CA LEU A 15 -18.53 8.05 -12.47
C LEU A 15 -18.29 7.14 -11.25
N MET A 16 -17.99 5.86 -11.46
CA MET A 16 -17.65 4.95 -10.36
C MET A 16 -16.35 5.35 -9.65
N ILE A 17 -15.32 5.74 -10.40
CA ILE A 17 -14.06 6.23 -9.83
C ILE A 17 -14.32 7.50 -9.02
N GLY A 18 -15.02 8.47 -9.60
CA GLY A 18 -15.35 9.73 -8.94
C GLY A 18 -16.21 9.55 -7.69
N ALA A 19 -17.25 8.72 -7.76
CA ALA A 19 -18.10 8.40 -6.62
C ALA A 19 -17.32 7.68 -5.51
N GLY A 20 -16.49 6.70 -5.86
CA GLY A 20 -15.63 6.00 -4.92
C GLY A 20 -14.63 6.94 -4.24
N ALA A 21 -14.00 7.83 -5.00
CA ALA A 21 -13.09 8.83 -4.46
C ALA A 21 -13.83 9.80 -3.51
N ALA A 22 -14.99 10.30 -3.91
CA ALA A 22 -15.81 11.19 -3.07
C ALA A 22 -16.22 10.50 -1.77
N LEU A 23 -16.71 9.26 -1.83
CA LEU A 23 -17.07 8.48 -0.64
C LEU A 23 -15.85 8.26 0.28
N THR A 24 -14.68 7.98 -0.28
CA THR A 24 -13.45 7.81 0.50
C THR A 24 -13.05 9.11 1.18
N LEU A 25 -13.16 10.25 0.52
CA LEU A 25 -12.86 11.56 1.10
C LEU A 25 -13.88 11.97 2.17
N ILE A 26 -15.16 11.70 1.97
CA ILE A 26 -16.20 11.93 3.00
C ILE A 26 -15.92 11.06 4.23
N ALA A 27 -15.61 9.78 4.03
CA ALA A 27 -15.22 8.88 5.12
C ALA A 27 -13.95 9.38 5.84
N ALA A 28 -12.94 9.82 5.10
CA ALA A 28 -11.70 10.37 5.63
C ALA A 28 -11.99 11.58 6.54
N TYR A 29 -12.83 12.50 6.08
CA TYR A 29 -13.26 13.65 6.87
C TYR A 29 -13.97 13.22 8.16
N ALA A 30 -14.94 12.31 8.06
CA ALA A 30 -15.66 11.81 9.22
C ALA A 30 -14.73 11.10 10.22
N PHE A 31 -13.73 10.36 9.73
CA PHE A 31 -12.83 9.55 10.55
C PHE A 31 -11.74 10.36 11.26
N THR A 32 -11.54 11.62 10.91
CA THR A 32 -10.63 12.52 11.67
C THR A 32 -11.10 12.76 13.09
N THR A 33 -12.40 12.92 13.30
CA THR A 33 -13.00 13.21 14.60
C THR A 33 -13.62 11.99 15.30
N LEU A 34 -13.87 10.91 14.56
CA LEU A 34 -14.50 9.71 15.11
C LEU A 34 -13.69 9.11 16.28
N GLY A 35 -14.38 8.78 17.38
CA GLY A 35 -13.78 8.25 18.61
C GLY A 35 -13.16 9.30 19.53
N MET A 36 -13.40 10.59 19.31
CA MET A 36 -13.10 11.66 20.27
C MET A 36 -14.40 12.04 21.00
N LYS A 37 -14.35 12.11 22.34
CA LYS A 37 -15.57 12.36 23.14
C LYS A 37 -16.18 13.73 22.90
N ASP A 38 -15.35 14.76 22.65
CA ASP A 38 -15.76 16.16 22.60
C ASP A 38 -15.52 16.83 21.24
N ALA A 39 -15.19 16.04 20.21
CA ALA A 39 -14.90 16.59 18.88
C ALA A 39 -16.12 16.52 17.97
N ALA A 40 -16.59 17.67 17.50
CA ALA A 40 -17.57 17.75 16.43
C ALA A 40 -16.89 17.69 15.05
N MET A 41 -17.61 17.21 14.03
CA MET A 41 -17.04 17.07 12.66
C MET A 41 -16.49 18.39 12.11
N PHE A 42 -17.12 19.53 12.42
CA PHE A 42 -16.66 20.84 11.96
C PHE A 42 -15.30 21.27 12.55
N GLN A 43 -14.86 20.68 13.68
CA GLN A 43 -13.56 21.01 14.28
C GLN A 43 -12.37 20.67 13.38
N THR A 44 -12.50 19.71 12.46
CA THR A 44 -11.46 19.47 11.46
C THR A 44 -11.27 20.68 10.56
N VAL A 45 -12.36 21.32 10.13
CA VAL A 45 -12.30 22.55 9.33
C VAL A 45 -11.77 23.70 10.17
N ASP A 46 -12.25 23.87 11.41
CA ASP A 46 -11.78 24.90 12.34
C ASP A 46 -10.27 24.79 12.59
N ALA A 47 -9.75 23.58 12.84
CA ALA A 47 -8.31 23.32 13.02
C ALA A 47 -7.48 23.74 11.81
N VAL A 48 -7.95 23.43 10.58
CA VAL A 48 -7.28 23.83 9.34
C VAL A 48 -7.33 25.34 9.15
N MET A 49 -8.48 25.99 9.36
CA MET A 49 -8.61 27.44 9.21
C MET A 49 -7.73 28.17 10.21
N ARG A 50 -7.72 27.76 11.50
CA ARG A 50 -6.86 28.37 12.53
C ARG A 50 -5.35 28.17 12.23
N TYR A 51 -5.00 27.07 11.60
CA TYR A 51 -3.62 26.89 11.14
C TYR A 51 -3.24 27.88 10.05
N LEU A 52 -4.13 28.11 9.08
CA LEU A 52 -3.90 29.06 7.99
C LEU A 52 -3.84 30.50 8.50
N ASP A 53 -4.64 30.83 9.52
CA ASP A 53 -4.70 32.15 10.16
C ASP A 53 -3.61 32.37 11.23
N GLY A 54 -2.76 31.36 11.50
CA GLY A 54 -1.73 31.43 12.52
C GLY A 54 -2.24 31.48 13.97
N THR A 55 -3.50 31.11 14.20
CA THR A 55 -4.18 31.18 15.52
C THR A 55 -4.40 29.80 16.16
N LEU A 56 -3.70 28.77 15.68
CA LEU A 56 -3.88 27.37 16.15
C LEU A 56 -3.65 27.22 17.67
N ASP A 57 -2.81 28.05 18.25
CA ASP A 57 -2.44 28.03 19.69
C ASP A 57 -3.35 28.85 20.58
N VAL A 58 -4.38 29.47 20.01
CA VAL A 58 -5.25 30.40 20.72
C VAL A 58 -6.66 29.82 20.93
N GLY A 59 -7.19 29.97 22.12
CA GLY A 59 -8.57 29.59 22.44
C GLY A 59 -8.71 28.27 23.22
N ALA A 60 -9.94 28.00 23.67
CA ALA A 60 -10.27 26.83 24.50
C ALA A 60 -10.00 25.50 23.78
N ASP A 61 -10.15 25.46 22.45
CA ASP A 61 -10.03 24.27 21.62
C ASP A 61 -8.62 24.08 21.03
N ALA A 62 -7.63 24.90 21.43
CA ALA A 62 -6.27 24.86 20.85
C ALA A 62 -5.62 23.46 20.94
N ALA A 63 -5.75 22.77 22.07
CA ALA A 63 -5.23 21.43 22.26
C ALA A 63 -5.92 20.41 21.33
N MET A 64 -7.23 20.51 21.18
CA MET A 64 -8.02 19.64 20.31
C MET A 64 -7.66 19.85 18.84
N ASN A 65 -7.54 21.10 18.40
CA ASN A 65 -7.17 21.47 17.05
C ASN A 65 -5.76 20.98 16.68
N LYS A 66 -4.80 21.05 17.62
CA LYS A 66 -3.46 20.45 17.44
C LYS A 66 -3.51 18.94 17.29
N ILE A 67 -4.28 18.24 18.12
CA ILE A 67 -4.45 16.77 18.01
C ILE A 67 -5.01 16.40 16.64
N ILE A 68 -6.04 17.13 16.18
CA ILE A 68 -6.64 16.87 14.86
C ILE A 68 -5.62 17.11 13.76
N LEU A 69 -4.97 18.27 13.75
CA LEU A 69 -4.10 18.69 12.66
C LEU A 69 -2.77 17.92 12.61
N LEU A 70 -2.15 17.66 13.77
CA LEU A 70 -0.78 17.12 13.84
C LEU A 70 -0.73 15.60 14.01
N LEU A 71 -1.80 14.97 14.51
CA LEU A 71 -1.81 13.54 14.76
C LEU A 71 -2.87 12.81 13.94
N ARG A 72 -4.11 13.29 13.90
CA ARG A 72 -5.21 12.55 13.27
C ARG A 72 -5.28 12.75 11.77
N LEU A 73 -5.17 13.96 11.29
CA LEU A 73 -5.25 14.27 9.88
C LEU A 73 -4.09 13.64 9.08
N PRO A 74 -2.82 13.74 9.51
CA PRO A 74 -1.72 13.02 8.84
C PRO A 74 -1.94 11.51 8.81
N ARG A 75 -2.49 10.91 9.87
CA ARG A 75 -2.77 9.48 9.95
C ARG A 75 -3.83 9.04 8.94
N VAL A 76 -4.93 9.80 8.83
CA VAL A 76 -6.00 9.55 7.86
C VAL A 76 -5.47 9.68 6.42
N VAL A 77 -4.73 10.74 6.14
CA VAL A 77 -4.15 10.97 4.80
C VAL A 77 -3.11 9.91 4.46
N LEU A 78 -2.23 9.55 5.42
CA LEU A 78 -1.25 8.49 5.20
C LEU A 78 -1.92 7.13 4.98
N ALA A 79 -3.04 6.83 5.67
CA ALA A 79 -3.81 5.63 5.42
C ALA A 79 -4.29 5.54 3.97
N MET A 80 -4.84 6.64 3.44
CA MET A 80 -5.28 6.69 2.04
C MET A 80 -4.12 6.52 1.06
N ILE A 81 -3.00 7.22 1.27
CA ILE A 81 -1.81 7.14 0.41
C ILE A 81 -1.22 5.74 0.45
N ALA A 82 -1.05 5.18 1.65
CA ALA A 82 -0.48 3.84 1.82
C ALA A 82 -1.38 2.77 1.19
N GLY A 83 -2.69 2.86 1.40
CA GLY A 83 -3.66 1.96 0.79
C GLY A 83 -3.65 2.04 -0.73
N ALA A 84 -3.67 3.24 -1.29
CA ALA A 84 -3.59 3.47 -2.74
C ALA A 84 -2.30 2.92 -3.34
N GLY A 85 -1.16 3.23 -2.71
CA GLY A 85 0.15 2.81 -3.21
C GLY A 85 0.35 1.30 -3.19
N LEU A 86 0.02 0.62 -2.07
CA LEU A 86 0.10 -0.83 -1.98
C LEU A 86 -0.85 -1.53 -2.98
N ALA A 87 -2.05 -0.98 -3.18
CA ALA A 87 -3.02 -1.50 -4.13
C ALA A 87 -2.53 -1.37 -5.58
N VAL A 88 -2.02 -0.21 -5.98
CA VAL A 88 -1.47 0.01 -7.33
C VAL A 88 -0.24 -0.83 -7.56
N ALA A 89 0.68 -0.94 -6.59
CA ALA A 89 1.83 -1.82 -6.68
C ALA A 89 1.42 -3.28 -6.89
N GLY A 90 0.40 -3.75 -6.17
CA GLY A 90 -0.20 -5.07 -6.38
C GLY A 90 -0.79 -5.23 -7.78
N ALA A 91 -1.56 -4.25 -8.25
CA ALA A 91 -2.16 -4.25 -9.59
C ALA A 91 -1.11 -4.35 -10.71
N LEU A 92 -0.02 -3.61 -10.59
CA LEU A 92 1.10 -3.67 -11.53
C LEU A 92 1.72 -5.07 -11.58
N MET A 93 2.02 -5.64 -10.40
CA MET A 93 2.62 -6.97 -10.31
C MET A 93 1.71 -8.04 -10.89
N GLN A 94 0.42 -8.02 -10.57
CA GLN A 94 -0.58 -8.94 -11.12
C GLN A 94 -0.70 -8.85 -12.65
N SER A 95 -0.65 -7.64 -13.19
CA SER A 95 -0.77 -7.42 -14.65
C SER A 95 0.44 -7.98 -15.42
N VAL A 96 1.66 -7.72 -14.95
CA VAL A 96 2.88 -8.16 -15.66
C VAL A 96 3.26 -9.62 -15.42
N THR A 97 2.77 -10.21 -14.32
CA THR A 97 2.97 -11.64 -14.03
C THR A 97 1.79 -12.51 -14.49
N ARG A 98 0.69 -11.89 -14.94
CA ARG A 98 -0.56 -12.60 -15.29
C ARG A 98 -1.05 -13.53 -14.19
N ASN A 99 -0.84 -13.13 -12.96
CA ASN A 99 -1.19 -13.92 -11.79
C ASN A 99 -1.84 -13.03 -10.72
N ALA A 100 -3.13 -13.25 -10.46
CA ALA A 100 -3.91 -12.48 -9.51
C ALA A 100 -3.48 -12.66 -8.04
N LEU A 101 -2.66 -13.68 -7.75
CA LEU A 101 -2.15 -13.99 -6.40
C LEU A 101 -0.81 -13.31 -6.09
N VAL A 102 -0.20 -12.65 -7.07
CA VAL A 102 1.07 -11.96 -6.88
C VAL A 102 0.84 -10.58 -6.27
N SER A 103 1.68 -10.24 -5.32
CA SER A 103 1.74 -8.92 -4.70
C SER A 103 3.20 -8.61 -4.34
N PRO A 104 3.54 -7.38 -3.96
CA PRO A 104 4.88 -7.06 -3.47
C PRO A 104 5.32 -7.92 -2.26
N PHE A 105 4.36 -8.42 -1.49
CA PHE A 105 4.62 -9.37 -0.39
C PHE A 105 5.19 -10.69 -0.87
N THR A 106 4.62 -11.26 -1.92
CA THR A 106 5.09 -12.55 -2.48
C THR A 106 6.47 -12.45 -3.08
N LEU A 107 6.95 -11.23 -3.37
CA LEU A 107 8.30 -10.97 -3.88
C LEU A 107 9.36 -10.78 -2.78
N GLY A 108 9.00 -10.95 -1.51
CA GLY A 108 9.91 -10.85 -0.39
C GLY A 108 10.27 -9.43 0.04
N ILE A 109 9.69 -8.39 -0.59
CA ILE A 109 9.98 -6.98 -0.30
C ILE A 109 9.64 -6.65 1.16
N SER A 110 8.52 -7.16 1.67
CA SER A 110 8.08 -6.94 3.05
C SER A 110 8.94 -7.68 4.07
N ALA A 111 9.40 -8.89 3.75
CA ALA A 111 10.32 -9.64 4.60
C ALA A 111 11.70 -8.95 4.68
N ALA A 112 12.17 -8.42 3.55
CA ALA A 112 13.39 -7.61 3.51
C ALA A 112 13.26 -6.32 4.34
N ALA A 113 12.10 -5.64 4.27
CA ALA A 113 11.81 -4.48 5.11
C ALA A 113 11.84 -4.84 6.60
N ALA A 114 11.20 -5.97 6.96
CA ALA A 114 11.17 -6.47 8.34
C ALA A 114 12.59 -6.78 8.84
N LEU A 115 13.43 -7.43 8.03
CA LEU A 115 14.83 -7.64 8.36
C LEU A 115 15.57 -6.31 8.57
N GLY A 116 15.38 -5.32 7.69
CA GLY A 116 16.01 -4.00 7.81
C GLY A 116 15.65 -3.29 9.11
N ALA A 117 14.37 -3.27 9.43
CA ALA A 117 13.89 -2.71 10.69
C ALA A 117 14.44 -3.48 11.90
N SER A 118 14.44 -4.81 11.84
CA SER A 118 14.96 -5.67 12.92
C SER A 118 16.46 -5.46 13.15
N LEU A 119 17.26 -5.35 12.09
CA LEU A 119 18.68 -5.04 12.19
C LEU A 119 18.89 -3.69 12.89
N SER A 120 18.14 -2.67 12.51
CA SER A 120 18.20 -1.35 13.11
C SER A 120 17.80 -1.38 14.59
N ILE A 121 16.69 -2.03 14.94
CA ILE A 121 16.18 -2.12 16.32
C ILE A 121 17.11 -2.95 17.21
N VAL A 122 17.59 -4.10 16.72
CA VAL A 122 18.33 -5.07 17.55
C VAL A 122 19.79 -4.66 17.65
N LEU A 123 20.44 -4.28 16.55
CA LEU A 123 21.89 -4.00 16.49
C LEU A 123 22.22 -2.51 16.54
N GLY A 124 21.25 -1.64 16.30
CA GLY A 124 21.46 -0.18 16.20
C GLY A 124 21.68 0.53 17.53
N ALA A 125 21.58 -0.16 18.68
CA ALA A 125 21.65 0.45 20.01
C ALA A 125 22.88 1.34 20.20
N GLY A 126 22.63 2.61 20.55
CA GLY A 126 23.70 3.60 20.75
C GLY A 126 24.31 4.17 19.46
N THR A 127 23.75 3.86 18.31
CA THR A 127 24.16 4.39 17.00
C THR A 127 23.06 5.24 16.35
N ALA A 128 23.34 5.91 15.25
CA ALA A 128 22.33 6.63 14.45
C ALA A 128 21.23 5.71 13.91
N LEU A 129 21.46 4.40 13.84
CA LEU A 129 20.48 3.41 13.42
C LEU A 129 19.34 3.19 14.44
N ASP A 130 19.54 3.51 15.72
CA ASP A 130 18.51 3.38 16.77
C ASP A 130 17.41 4.47 16.68
N SER A 131 17.56 5.38 15.74
CA SER A 131 16.58 6.44 15.48
C SER A 131 15.42 5.94 14.58
N ASN A 132 14.27 6.63 14.64
CA ASN A 132 13.18 6.37 13.71
C ASN A 132 13.63 6.46 12.24
N LEU A 133 14.52 7.41 11.92
CA LEU A 133 15.08 7.56 10.58
C LEU A 133 16.00 6.39 10.22
N GLY A 134 16.77 5.86 11.16
CA GLY A 134 17.58 4.66 10.98
C GLY A 134 16.74 3.43 10.62
N ILE A 135 15.67 3.19 11.38
CA ILE A 135 14.73 2.08 11.12
C ILE A 135 14.08 2.21 9.73
N ILE A 136 13.61 3.42 9.40
CA ILE A 136 12.97 3.70 8.09
C ILE A 136 13.98 3.49 6.96
N SER A 137 15.18 4.03 7.09
CA SER A 137 16.24 3.92 6.07
C SER A 137 16.67 2.46 5.85
N ALA A 138 16.87 1.70 6.93
CA ALA A 138 17.24 0.29 6.85
C ALA A 138 16.13 -0.57 6.19
N ALA A 139 14.87 -0.35 6.58
CA ALA A 139 13.73 -1.03 5.98
C ALA A 139 13.60 -0.71 4.48
N PHE A 140 13.71 0.57 4.11
CA PHE A 140 13.65 1.02 2.72
C PHE A 140 14.78 0.43 1.87
N LEU A 141 16.03 0.56 2.34
CA LEU A 141 17.21 0.08 1.62
C LEU A 141 17.19 -1.43 1.39
N LEU A 142 16.84 -2.23 2.41
CA LEU A 142 16.74 -3.68 2.23
C LEU A 142 15.56 -4.08 1.34
N SER A 143 14.44 -3.38 1.39
CA SER A 143 13.33 -3.56 0.43
C SER A 143 13.76 -3.31 -1.01
N CYS A 144 14.46 -2.22 -1.26
CA CYS A 144 14.98 -1.90 -2.60
C CYS A 144 16.04 -2.92 -3.04
N THR A 145 16.94 -3.32 -2.14
CA THR A 145 17.95 -4.36 -2.40
C THR A 145 17.29 -5.69 -2.76
N CYS A 146 16.22 -6.10 -2.06
CA CYS A 146 15.44 -7.27 -2.41
C CYS A 146 14.89 -7.17 -3.84
N GLY A 147 14.30 -6.04 -4.21
CA GLY A 147 13.82 -5.79 -5.56
C GLY A 147 14.94 -5.93 -6.61
N VAL A 148 16.10 -5.35 -6.36
CA VAL A 148 17.27 -5.47 -7.25
C VAL A 148 17.71 -6.94 -7.39
N ILE A 149 17.75 -7.70 -6.30
CA ILE A 149 18.13 -9.12 -6.32
C ILE A 149 17.07 -9.94 -7.07
N VAL A 150 15.76 -9.74 -6.81
CA VAL A 150 14.68 -10.45 -7.52
C VAL A 150 14.79 -10.25 -9.02
N TYR A 151 14.84 -9.00 -9.45
CA TYR A 151 14.90 -8.69 -10.89
C TYR A 151 16.24 -9.04 -11.53
N GLY A 152 17.35 -8.90 -10.79
CA GLY A 152 18.68 -9.28 -11.27
C GLY A 152 18.83 -10.79 -11.50
N ILE A 153 18.32 -11.63 -10.60
CA ILE A 153 18.31 -13.09 -10.77
C ILE A 153 17.30 -13.48 -11.85
N ALA A 154 16.07 -12.94 -11.80
CA ALA A 154 15.04 -13.24 -12.80
C ALA A 154 15.46 -12.86 -14.22
N GLN A 155 16.26 -11.80 -14.39
CA GLN A 155 16.79 -11.39 -15.69
C GLN A 155 17.72 -12.45 -16.27
N ARG A 156 18.56 -13.10 -15.45
CA ARG A 156 19.41 -14.22 -15.89
C ARG A 156 18.61 -15.47 -16.25
N ALA A 157 17.41 -15.62 -15.68
CA ALA A 157 16.46 -16.70 -15.97
C ALA A 157 15.41 -16.32 -17.03
N GLY A 158 15.67 -15.32 -17.88
CA GLY A 158 14.78 -14.90 -18.98
C GLY A 158 13.65 -13.99 -18.58
N LEU A 159 13.64 -13.46 -17.36
CA LEU A 159 12.63 -12.53 -16.80
C LEU A 159 11.18 -13.00 -17.00
N SER A 160 10.92 -14.29 -16.85
CA SER A 160 9.59 -14.87 -16.95
C SER A 160 8.75 -14.55 -15.69
N PRO A 161 7.40 -14.54 -15.78
CA PRO A 161 6.54 -14.41 -14.61
C PRO A 161 6.88 -15.42 -13.50
N THR A 162 7.13 -16.67 -13.90
CA THR A 162 7.47 -17.76 -12.98
C THR A 162 8.81 -17.52 -12.28
N SER A 163 9.85 -17.07 -12.99
CA SER A 163 11.15 -16.81 -12.39
C SER A 163 11.08 -15.68 -11.36
N ILE A 164 10.34 -14.60 -11.65
CA ILE A 164 10.15 -13.48 -10.71
C ILE A 164 9.49 -13.98 -9.42
N VAL A 165 8.44 -14.77 -9.53
CA VAL A 165 7.68 -15.28 -8.37
C VAL A 165 8.51 -16.27 -7.56
N LEU A 166 9.19 -17.22 -8.20
CA LEU A 166 9.99 -18.22 -7.50
C LEU A 166 11.17 -17.61 -6.75
N VAL A 167 11.88 -16.68 -7.38
CA VAL A 167 12.98 -15.94 -6.71
C VAL A 167 12.42 -15.13 -5.54
N GLY A 168 11.29 -14.47 -5.74
CA GLY A 168 10.62 -13.71 -4.68
C GLY A 168 10.25 -14.55 -3.47
N ILE A 169 9.66 -15.73 -3.68
CA ILE A 169 9.32 -16.67 -2.61
C ILE A 169 10.58 -17.15 -1.88
N ALA A 170 11.63 -17.53 -2.61
CA ALA A 170 12.89 -17.96 -2.00
C ALA A 170 13.52 -16.86 -1.12
N LEU A 171 13.55 -15.61 -1.62
CA LEU A 171 14.05 -14.48 -0.83
C LEU A 171 13.14 -14.13 0.36
N ASN A 172 11.83 -14.29 0.23
CA ASN A 172 10.91 -14.11 1.35
C ASN A 172 11.25 -15.05 2.51
N TYR A 173 11.45 -16.34 2.23
CA TYR A 173 11.87 -17.31 3.24
C TYR A 173 13.25 -16.99 3.81
N PHE A 174 14.20 -16.60 2.97
CA PHE A 174 15.55 -16.25 3.39
C PHE A 174 15.56 -15.05 4.34
N PHE A 175 14.90 -13.95 3.98
CA PHE A 175 14.83 -12.77 4.85
C PHE A 175 14.03 -13.04 6.11
N SER A 176 12.97 -13.84 6.04
CA SER A 176 12.20 -14.25 7.23
C SER A 176 13.06 -15.08 8.18
N ALA A 177 13.87 -16.00 7.68
CA ALA A 177 14.78 -16.80 8.51
C ALA A 177 15.85 -15.93 9.21
N LEU A 178 16.40 -14.92 8.49
CA LEU A 178 17.33 -13.98 9.09
C LEU A 178 16.66 -13.11 10.16
N THR A 179 15.42 -12.67 9.93
CA THR A 179 14.65 -11.92 10.94
C THR A 179 14.41 -12.78 12.17
N ALA A 180 13.94 -14.03 12.01
CA ALA A 180 13.73 -14.95 13.12
C ALA A 180 15.03 -15.24 13.90
N THR A 181 16.18 -15.30 13.22
CA THR A 181 17.49 -15.44 13.87
C THR A 181 17.81 -14.23 14.75
N LEU A 182 17.55 -13.01 14.27
CA LEU A 182 17.73 -11.80 15.08
C LEU A 182 16.77 -11.76 16.26
N GLU A 183 15.52 -12.14 16.07
CA GLU A 183 14.50 -12.21 17.13
C GLU A 183 14.89 -13.21 18.22
N PHE A 184 15.47 -14.35 17.85
CA PHE A 184 15.91 -15.39 18.80
C PHE A 184 17.01 -14.88 19.75
N PHE A 185 17.92 -14.04 19.27
CA PHE A 185 18.99 -13.47 20.09
C PHE A 185 18.64 -12.09 20.68
N ALA A 186 17.48 -11.54 20.37
CA ALA A 186 17.09 -10.20 20.82
C ALA A 186 16.71 -10.18 22.30
N GLN A 187 16.98 -9.07 22.98
CA GLN A 187 16.47 -8.80 24.32
C GLN A 187 14.95 -8.58 24.27
N GLU A 188 14.23 -8.91 25.34
CA GLU A 188 12.74 -8.86 25.37
C GLU A 188 12.13 -7.55 24.87
N HIS A 189 12.67 -6.41 25.33
CA HIS A 189 12.15 -5.10 24.91
C HIS A 189 12.38 -4.81 23.42
N LYS A 190 13.49 -5.28 22.83
CA LYS A 190 13.80 -5.17 21.41
C LYS A 190 12.95 -6.11 20.58
N LEU A 191 12.76 -7.33 21.06
CA LEU A 191 11.86 -8.31 20.45
C LEU A 191 10.43 -7.75 20.37
N ALA A 192 9.91 -7.17 21.45
CA ALA A 192 8.61 -6.53 21.45
C ALA A 192 8.51 -5.40 20.41
N ALA A 193 9.56 -4.58 20.26
CA ALA A 193 9.61 -3.51 19.27
C ALA A 193 9.63 -4.03 17.83
N VAL A 194 10.37 -5.11 17.54
CA VAL A 194 10.38 -5.79 16.22
C VAL A 194 9.00 -6.32 15.90
N ILE A 195 8.38 -7.07 16.82
CA ILE A 195 7.03 -7.63 16.63
C ILE A 195 6.01 -6.51 16.39
N GLN A 196 6.05 -5.44 17.18
CA GLN A 196 5.17 -4.30 16.98
C GLN A 196 5.34 -3.64 15.61
N TRP A 197 6.59 -3.54 15.13
CA TRP A 197 6.87 -2.98 13.81
C TRP A 197 6.33 -3.87 12.69
N THR A 198 6.45 -5.20 12.81
CA THR A 198 5.99 -6.17 11.81
C THR A 198 4.45 -6.27 11.72
N PHE A 199 3.72 -5.85 12.75
CA PHE A 199 2.25 -5.79 12.69
C PHE A 199 1.69 -4.68 11.79
N GLY A 200 2.52 -3.70 11.44
CA GLY A 200 2.12 -2.54 10.63
C GLY A 200 1.18 -1.59 11.34
N SER A 201 1.56 -0.33 11.41
CA SER A 201 0.81 0.69 12.16
C SER A 201 0.96 2.07 11.54
N LEU A 202 -0.10 2.86 11.64
CA LEU A 202 -0.13 4.28 11.22
C LEU A 202 0.10 5.24 12.41
N HIS A 203 0.52 4.75 13.58
CA HIS A 203 0.74 5.59 14.77
C HIS A 203 1.83 6.64 14.60
N ARG A 204 2.82 6.37 13.72
CA ARG A 204 3.94 7.28 13.44
C ARG A 204 3.67 8.23 12.28
N ALA A 205 2.41 8.35 11.84
CA ALA A 205 2.05 9.24 10.75
C ALA A 205 2.45 10.68 11.04
N SER A 206 3.12 11.32 10.09
CA SER A 206 3.51 12.73 10.11
C SER A 206 3.27 13.35 8.74
N TRP A 207 3.21 14.67 8.67
CA TRP A 207 3.09 15.39 7.40
C TRP A 207 4.29 15.15 6.46
N GLU A 208 5.46 14.90 7.02
CA GLU A 208 6.65 14.53 6.26
C GLU A 208 6.45 13.21 5.52
N TYR A 209 5.96 12.16 6.19
CA TYR A 209 5.69 10.85 5.56
C TYR A 209 4.52 10.92 4.58
N VAL A 210 3.51 11.75 4.87
CA VAL A 210 2.43 12.08 3.94
C VAL A 210 2.97 12.71 2.66
N GLY A 211 3.88 13.69 2.78
CA GLY A 211 4.49 14.37 1.65
C GLY A 211 5.31 13.41 0.78
N ILE A 212 6.25 12.69 1.39
CA ILE A 212 7.11 11.73 0.66
C ILE A 212 6.28 10.61 0.03
N GLY A 213 5.42 9.97 0.82
CA GLY A 213 4.54 8.91 0.34
C GLY A 213 3.61 9.37 -0.77
N GLY A 214 3.02 10.56 -0.61
CA GLY A 214 2.14 11.18 -1.61
C GLY A 214 2.83 11.42 -2.95
N ILE A 215 4.04 11.96 -2.94
CA ILE A 215 4.85 12.17 -4.15
C ILE A 215 5.15 10.83 -4.84
N ILE A 216 5.65 9.85 -4.10
CA ILE A 216 6.04 8.55 -4.67
C ILE A 216 4.82 7.79 -5.21
N VAL A 217 3.71 7.76 -4.47
CA VAL A 217 2.49 7.06 -4.92
C VAL A 217 1.87 7.75 -6.14
N THR A 218 1.81 9.08 -6.14
CA THR A 218 1.28 9.84 -7.29
C THR A 218 2.17 9.66 -8.52
N ALA A 219 3.49 9.78 -8.38
CA ALA A 219 4.43 9.54 -9.47
C ALA A 219 4.33 8.09 -9.99
N GLY A 220 4.25 7.11 -9.09
CA GLY A 220 4.09 5.70 -9.47
C GLY A 220 2.77 5.43 -10.20
N LEU A 221 1.66 6.01 -9.74
CA LEU A 221 0.37 5.91 -10.44
C LEU A 221 0.43 6.59 -11.81
N PHE A 222 1.07 7.74 -11.92
CA PHE A 222 1.24 8.44 -13.20
C PHE A 222 2.04 7.60 -14.20
N VAL A 223 3.17 7.01 -13.77
CA VAL A 223 3.94 6.09 -14.62
C VAL A 223 3.10 4.86 -14.99
N ALA A 224 2.36 4.29 -14.06
CA ALA A 224 1.48 3.15 -14.34
C ALA A 224 0.41 3.47 -15.39
N LEU A 225 -0.19 4.66 -15.31
CA LEU A 225 -1.19 5.13 -16.29
C LEU A 225 -0.57 5.44 -17.65
N PHE A 226 0.65 5.98 -17.69
CA PHE A 226 1.37 6.20 -18.94
C PHE A 226 1.58 4.88 -19.70
N TYR A 227 1.81 3.77 -18.98
CA TYR A 227 1.95 2.44 -19.55
C TYR A 227 0.65 1.62 -19.54
N ALA A 228 -0.54 2.24 -19.37
CA ALA A 228 -1.81 1.51 -19.24
C ALA A 228 -2.12 0.63 -20.45
N LEU A 229 -1.89 1.11 -21.70
CA LEU A 229 -2.13 0.30 -22.90
C LEU A 229 -1.18 -0.89 -23.01
N PRO A 230 0.15 -0.73 -22.88
CA PRO A 230 1.06 -1.88 -22.76
C PRO A 230 0.71 -2.85 -21.65
N LEU A 231 0.25 -2.37 -20.47
CA LEU A 231 -0.19 -3.22 -19.37
C LEU A 231 -1.43 -4.04 -19.72
N ASN A 232 -2.39 -3.48 -20.48
CA ASN A 232 -3.54 -4.22 -20.98
C ASN A 232 -3.11 -5.39 -21.87
N VAL A 233 -2.17 -5.15 -22.78
CA VAL A 233 -1.60 -6.21 -23.63
C VAL A 233 -0.92 -7.27 -22.78
N MET A 234 -0.08 -6.85 -21.82
CA MET A 234 0.64 -7.79 -20.93
C MET A 234 -0.29 -8.64 -20.07
N ALA A 235 -1.47 -8.13 -19.70
CA ALA A 235 -2.40 -8.84 -18.83
C ALA A 235 -3.13 -10.00 -19.52
N VAL A 236 -3.34 -9.93 -20.85
CA VAL A 236 -4.20 -10.86 -21.60
C VAL A 236 -3.47 -11.70 -22.64
N SER A 237 -2.25 -11.32 -23.06
CA SER A 237 -1.50 -12.02 -24.10
C SER A 237 -0.24 -12.70 -23.56
N ASP A 238 0.22 -13.73 -24.25
CA ASP A 238 1.54 -14.30 -24.02
C ASP A 238 2.67 -13.35 -24.48
N ASP A 239 3.92 -13.72 -24.23
CA ASP A 239 5.06 -12.86 -24.55
C ASP A 239 5.32 -12.70 -26.05
N GLU A 240 4.97 -13.71 -26.85
CA GLU A 240 5.12 -13.67 -28.31
C GLU A 240 4.09 -12.75 -28.95
N THR A 241 2.84 -12.91 -28.55
CA THR A 241 1.72 -12.03 -28.96
C THR A 241 1.95 -10.59 -28.51
N ALA A 242 2.44 -10.37 -27.27
CA ALA A 242 2.76 -9.02 -26.81
C ALA A 242 3.84 -8.36 -27.68
N ARG A 243 4.89 -9.11 -28.07
CA ARG A 243 5.95 -8.61 -28.98
C ARG A 243 5.41 -8.29 -30.37
N SER A 244 4.54 -9.13 -30.93
CA SER A 244 3.92 -8.88 -32.25
C SER A 244 3.04 -7.62 -32.25
N LEU A 245 2.46 -7.27 -31.07
CA LEU A 245 1.73 -6.04 -30.85
C LEU A 245 2.62 -4.83 -30.48
N GLY A 246 3.95 -4.97 -30.57
CA GLY A 246 4.91 -3.90 -30.32
C GLY A 246 5.24 -3.68 -28.84
N VAL A 247 4.80 -4.52 -27.93
CA VAL A 247 5.10 -4.42 -26.50
C VAL A 247 6.27 -5.34 -26.14
N ASN A 248 7.30 -4.80 -25.50
CA ASN A 248 8.41 -5.58 -24.98
C ASN A 248 8.10 -6.07 -23.54
N PRO A 249 7.85 -7.41 -23.33
CA PRO A 249 7.46 -7.92 -22.04
C PRO A 249 8.53 -7.75 -20.96
N ALA A 250 9.80 -7.94 -21.30
CA ALA A 250 10.90 -7.79 -20.35
C ALA A 250 11.00 -6.35 -19.82
N ARG A 251 10.93 -5.37 -20.73
CA ARG A 251 10.93 -3.97 -20.37
C ARG A 251 9.73 -3.59 -19.50
N MET A 252 8.54 -4.09 -19.84
CA MET A 252 7.32 -3.82 -19.06
C MET A 252 7.38 -4.42 -17.66
N ARG A 253 7.89 -5.66 -17.52
CA ARG A 253 8.10 -6.29 -16.20
C ARG A 253 9.08 -5.50 -15.35
N THR A 254 10.18 -5.04 -15.96
CA THR A 254 11.18 -4.22 -15.25
C THR A 254 10.60 -2.89 -14.78
N ILE A 255 9.92 -2.14 -15.65
CA ILE A 255 9.32 -0.84 -15.29
C ILE A 255 8.25 -1.02 -14.21
N ALA A 256 7.29 -1.92 -14.40
CA ALA A 256 6.25 -2.19 -13.42
C ALA A 256 6.82 -2.67 -12.08
N GLY A 257 7.89 -3.48 -12.13
CA GLY A 257 8.59 -3.95 -10.95
C GLY A 257 9.29 -2.84 -10.18
N ILE A 258 10.04 -1.98 -10.85
CA ILE A 258 10.71 -0.84 -10.22
C ILE A 258 9.68 0.06 -9.54
N VAL A 259 8.58 0.41 -10.23
CA VAL A 259 7.51 1.23 -9.67
C VAL A 259 6.87 0.57 -8.46
N ALA A 260 6.52 -0.71 -8.57
CA ALA A 260 5.90 -1.46 -7.47
C ALA A 260 6.83 -1.61 -6.26
N VAL A 261 8.12 -1.90 -6.47
CA VAL A 261 9.13 -1.99 -5.40
C VAL A 261 9.27 -0.66 -4.70
N PHE A 262 9.44 0.44 -5.45
CA PHE A 262 9.64 1.77 -4.86
C PHE A 262 8.44 2.25 -4.06
N MET A 263 7.22 2.11 -4.59
CA MET A 263 5.99 2.44 -3.89
C MET A 263 5.86 1.62 -2.60
N THR A 264 6.07 0.32 -2.69
CA THR A 264 5.93 -0.60 -1.54
C THR A 264 7.00 -0.35 -0.49
N ALA A 265 8.28 -0.22 -0.89
CA ALA A 265 9.39 0.04 0.01
C ALA A 265 9.19 1.34 0.79
N THR A 266 8.77 2.42 0.11
CA THR A 266 8.47 3.70 0.75
C THR A 266 7.35 3.57 1.78
N ILE A 267 6.24 2.96 1.41
CA ILE A 267 5.08 2.84 2.31
C ILE A 267 5.43 1.97 3.51
N ILE A 268 5.99 0.77 3.30
CA ILE A 268 6.30 -0.18 4.38
C ILE A 268 7.35 0.40 5.32
N SER A 269 8.32 1.17 4.84
CA SER A 269 9.33 1.80 5.71
C SER A 269 8.70 2.77 6.73
N PHE A 270 7.61 3.45 6.39
CA PHE A 270 6.90 4.36 7.29
C PHE A 270 5.87 3.66 8.18
N THR A 271 5.20 2.65 7.63
CA THR A 271 4.01 2.04 8.26
C THR A 271 4.28 0.68 8.91
N GLY A 272 5.45 0.07 8.67
CA GLY A 272 5.65 -1.35 8.92
C GLY A 272 4.88 -2.20 7.89
N VAL A 273 4.82 -3.50 8.15
CA VAL A 273 4.30 -4.48 7.20
C VAL A 273 2.77 -4.45 7.17
N ILE A 274 2.18 -4.03 6.04
CA ILE A 274 0.73 -4.03 5.80
C ILE A 274 0.42 -4.96 4.64
N GLY A 275 -0.13 -6.13 4.93
CA GLY A 275 -0.47 -7.15 3.92
C GLY A 275 -1.85 -6.96 3.29
N PHE A 276 -2.17 -7.86 2.37
CA PHE A 276 -3.49 -8.06 1.75
C PHE A 276 -4.05 -6.92 0.90
N VAL A 277 -3.77 -5.64 1.16
CA VAL A 277 -4.28 -4.50 0.37
C VAL A 277 -3.93 -4.66 -1.10
N GLY A 278 -2.66 -4.97 -1.40
CA GLY A 278 -2.16 -5.19 -2.77
C GLY A 278 -2.69 -6.45 -3.45
N LEU A 279 -3.36 -7.33 -2.73
CA LEU A 279 -4.05 -8.51 -3.27
C LEU A 279 -5.53 -8.23 -3.53
N ILE A 280 -6.21 -7.69 -2.53
CA ILE A 280 -7.67 -7.58 -2.50
C ILE A 280 -8.16 -6.40 -3.34
N ALA A 281 -7.55 -5.23 -3.19
CA ALA A 281 -8.01 -4.02 -3.88
C ALA A 281 -7.99 -4.17 -5.41
N PRO A 282 -6.90 -4.72 -6.04
CA PRO A 282 -6.92 -5.00 -7.47
C PRO A 282 -8.01 -6.00 -7.88
N HIS A 283 -8.23 -7.04 -7.07
CA HIS A 283 -9.24 -8.04 -7.37
C HIS A 283 -10.66 -7.46 -7.32
N MET A 284 -10.98 -6.66 -6.30
CA MET A 284 -12.24 -5.93 -6.21
C MET A 284 -12.43 -4.95 -7.37
N ALA A 285 -11.37 -4.23 -7.74
CA ALA A 285 -11.42 -3.27 -8.84
C ALA A 285 -11.74 -3.97 -10.16
N ARG A 286 -11.08 -5.09 -10.47
CA ARG A 286 -11.38 -5.87 -11.69
C ARG A 286 -12.82 -6.35 -11.73
N PHE A 287 -13.33 -6.81 -10.61
CA PHE A 287 -14.72 -7.29 -10.51
C PHE A 287 -15.75 -6.18 -10.77
N LEU A 288 -15.47 -4.94 -10.33
CA LEU A 288 -16.42 -3.83 -10.41
C LEU A 288 -16.32 -3.05 -11.74
N ILE A 289 -15.09 -2.82 -12.25
CA ILE A 289 -14.86 -1.89 -13.36
C ILE A 289 -14.23 -2.55 -14.59
N GLY A 290 -13.86 -3.85 -14.46
CA GLY A 290 -13.18 -4.60 -15.51
C GLY A 290 -11.66 -4.45 -15.46
N THR A 291 -10.98 -4.93 -16.53
CA THR A 291 -9.52 -5.10 -16.56
C THR A 291 -8.76 -4.00 -17.29
N ASP A 292 -9.44 -3.04 -17.93
CA ASP A 292 -8.78 -1.95 -18.65
C ASP A 292 -7.99 -1.05 -17.70
N ALA A 293 -6.67 -1.09 -17.81
CA ALA A 293 -5.73 -0.42 -16.91
C ALA A 293 -5.97 1.10 -16.78
N ARG A 294 -6.55 1.75 -17.80
CA ARG A 294 -6.88 3.19 -17.75
C ARG A 294 -7.90 3.53 -16.66
N PHE A 295 -8.84 2.63 -16.38
CA PHE A 295 -9.87 2.77 -15.36
C PHE A 295 -9.53 1.93 -14.12
N TYR A 296 -8.99 0.75 -14.34
CA TYR A 296 -8.68 -0.23 -13.33
C TYR A 296 -7.64 0.27 -12.31
N LEU A 297 -6.54 0.91 -12.75
CA LEU A 297 -5.49 1.39 -11.86
C LEU A 297 -5.96 2.52 -10.93
N PRO A 298 -6.63 3.60 -11.43
CA PRO A 298 -7.16 4.64 -10.55
C PRO A 298 -8.21 4.11 -9.58
N PHE A 299 -9.08 3.21 -10.05
CA PHE A 299 -10.10 2.65 -9.18
C PHE A 299 -9.49 1.72 -8.11
N THR A 300 -8.45 0.99 -8.46
CA THR A 300 -7.67 0.19 -7.50
C THR A 300 -7.05 1.07 -6.40
N ALA A 301 -6.51 2.24 -6.76
CA ALA A 301 -6.01 3.21 -5.79
C ALA A 301 -7.11 3.68 -4.83
N VAL A 302 -8.29 4.01 -5.34
CA VAL A 302 -9.46 4.42 -4.54
C VAL A 302 -9.90 3.30 -3.58
N ILE A 303 -10.03 2.07 -4.07
CA ILE A 303 -10.41 0.92 -3.22
C ILE A 303 -9.34 0.67 -2.16
N GLY A 304 -8.05 0.70 -2.53
CA GLY A 304 -6.96 0.51 -1.57
C GLY A 304 -6.96 1.58 -0.48
N ALA A 305 -7.15 2.85 -0.86
CA ALA A 305 -7.28 3.96 0.08
C ALA A 305 -8.45 3.75 1.05
N ALA A 306 -9.62 3.38 0.53
CA ALA A 306 -10.80 3.11 1.34
C ALA A 306 -10.61 1.92 2.30
N LEU A 307 -10.05 0.82 1.81
CA LEU A 307 -9.81 -0.39 2.61
C LEU A 307 -8.89 -0.11 3.79
N LEU A 308 -7.78 0.59 3.55
CA LEU A 308 -6.82 0.85 4.62
C LEU A 308 -7.34 1.89 5.61
N LEU A 309 -8.04 2.91 5.13
CA LEU A 309 -8.69 3.93 5.95
C LEU A 309 -9.74 3.32 6.89
N VAL A 310 -10.61 2.46 6.36
CA VAL A 310 -11.63 1.75 7.16
C VAL A 310 -10.96 0.81 8.16
N SER A 311 -9.94 0.05 7.74
CA SER A 311 -9.24 -0.88 8.63
C SER A 311 -8.54 -0.18 9.79
N ASP A 312 -7.90 0.99 9.55
CA ASP A 312 -7.29 1.79 10.61
C ASP A 312 -8.34 2.33 11.59
N THR A 313 -9.47 2.80 11.06
CA THR A 313 -10.56 3.33 11.88
C THR A 313 -11.21 2.23 12.73
N VAL A 314 -11.47 1.07 12.15
CA VAL A 314 -11.99 -0.11 12.86
C VAL A 314 -11.02 -0.55 13.95
N GLY A 315 -9.71 -0.60 13.68
CA GLY A 315 -8.68 -0.93 14.66
C GLY A 315 -8.61 0.03 15.85
N LYS A 316 -9.00 1.29 15.67
CA LYS A 316 -9.10 2.28 16.76
C LYS A 316 -10.35 2.12 17.62
N LEU A 317 -11.46 1.63 17.03
CA LEU A 317 -12.77 1.66 17.69
C LEU A 317 -13.10 0.36 18.42
N ILE A 318 -12.64 -0.80 17.92
CA ILE A 318 -13.06 -2.13 18.44
C ILE A 318 -12.68 -2.33 19.91
N LEU A 319 -11.46 -1.97 20.31
CA LEU A 319 -10.94 -2.20 21.66
C LEU A 319 -10.49 -0.91 22.36
N TYR A 320 -11.20 0.20 22.11
CA TYR A 320 -10.83 1.46 22.73
C TYR A 320 -10.59 1.33 24.25
N PRO A 321 -9.49 1.89 24.82
CA PRO A 321 -8.50 2.78 24.21
C PRO A 321 -7.32 2.09 23.49
N VAL A 322 -7.26 0.78 23.46
CA VAL A 322 -6.20 0.03 22.79
C VAL A 322 -6.44 0.05 21.28
N THR A 323 -5.44 0.46 20.52
CA THR A 323 -5.54 0.47 19.06
C THR A 323 -4.93 -0.81 18.49
N ILE A 324 -5.73 -1.59 17.75
CA ILE A 324 -5.24 -2.76 17.03
C ILE A 324 -4.43 -2.30 15.81
N PRO A 325 -3.21 -2.84 15.58
CA PRO A 325 -2.43 -2.56 14.37
C PRO A 325 -3.22 -2.82 13.09
N VAL A 326 -3.12 -1.90 12.13
CA VAL A 326 -3.92 -1.94 10.89
C VAL A 326 -3.63 -3.19 10.04
N GLY A 327 -2.40 -3.70 10.07
CA GLY A 327 -2.03 -4.94 9.38
C GLY A 327 -2.77 -6.17 9.89
N ILE A 328 -3.07 -6.23 11.19
CA ILE A 328 -3.89 -7.30 11.78
C ILE A 328 -5.34 -7.17 11.30
N VAL A 329 -5.91 -5.97 11.40
CA VAL A 329 -7.31 -5.71 11.03
C VAL A 329 -7.56 -6.04 9.56
N ILE A 330 -6.70 -5.55 8.65
CA ILE A 330 -6.85 -5.82 7.22
C ILE A 330 -6.73 -7.31 6.88
N SER A 331 -5.90 -8.06 7.63
CA SER A 331 -5.77 -9.50 7.43
C SER A 331 -7.04 -10.24 7.88
N PHE A 332 -7.63 -9.85 9.01
CA PHE A 332 -8.86 -10.45 9.54
C PHE A 332 -10.05 -10.31 8.59
N PHE A 333 -10.24 -9.14 7.99
CA PHE A 333 -11.32 -8.91 7.03
C PHE A 333 -10.93 -9.30 5.60
N GLY A 334 -9.67 -9.15 5.27
CA GLY A 334 -9.15 -9.38 3.93
C GLY A 334 -9.18 -10.84 3.52
N VAL A 335 -8.77 -11.76 4.41
CA VAL A 335 -8.73 -13.19 4.07
C VAL A 335 -10.11 -13.76 3.77
N PRO A 336 -11.16 -13.59 4.60
CA PRO A 336 -12.50 -14.07 4.29
C PRO A 336 -13.07 -13.44 3.02
N LEU A 337 -12.87 -12.13 2.82
CA LEU A 337 -13.31 -11.43 1.62
C LEU A 337 -12.65 -12.01 0.36
N PHE A 338 -11.33 -12.25 0.42
CA PHE A 338 -10.58 -12.81 -0.70
C PHE A 338 -11.04 -14.22 -1.05
N ILE A 339 -11.24 -15.08 -0.04
CA ILE A 339 -11.79 -16.43 -0.23
C ILE A 339 -13.19 -16.35 -0.87
N HIS A 340 -14.05 -15.47 -0.37
CA HIS A 340 -15.39 -15.28 -0.93
C HIS A 340 -15.33 -14.86 -2.42
N LEU A 341 -14.46 -13.93 -2.78
CA LEU A 341 -14.30 -13.46 -4.15
C LEU A 341 -13.81 -14.57 -5.09
N ILE A 342 -12.87 -15.42 -4.64
CA ILE A 342 -12.39 -16.58 -5.41
C ILE A 342 -13.52 -17.58 -5.64
N LEU A 343 -14.29 -17.91 -4.62
CA LEU A 343 -15.40 -18.87 -4.74
C LEU A 343 -16.51 -18.36 -5.66
N ARG A 344 -16.79 -17.07 -5.63
CA ARG A 344 -17.80 -16.45 -6.50
C ARG A 344 -17.36 -16.42 -7.96
N ASN A 345 -16.08 -16.23 -8.23
CA ASN A 345 -15.54 -16.16 -9.60
C ASN A 345 -15.50 -17.53 -10.29
N ARG A 346 -15.52 -18.64 -9.54
CA ARG A 346 -15.66 -20.01 -10.11
C ARG A 346 -16.98 -20.27 -10.80
N ARG A 347 -18.01 -19.44 -10.62
CA ARG A 347 -19.31 -19.56 -11.32
C ARG A 347 -19.35 -18.81 -12.66
N GLY A 348 -18.27 -18.15 -13.06
CA GLY A 348 -18.13 -17.40 -14.31
C GLY A 348 -16.97 -17.88 -15.20
N LEU A 349 -16.31 -18.99 -14.85
CA LEU A 349 -15.44 -19.80 -15.68
C LEU A 349 -16.14 -21.11 -16.00
#